data_d1b9b68276c68404996ca88e4b12ab67
#
_entry.id   d1b9b68276c68404996ca88e4b12ab67
#
_cell.length_a   1.000
_cell.length_b   1.000
_cell.length_c   1.000
_cell.angle_alpha   90.00
_cell.angle_beta   90.00
_cell.angle_gamma   90.00
#
_symmetry.space_group_name_H-M   'P 1'
#
loop_
_entity.id
_entity.type
_entity.pdbx_description
1 polymer ?
#
loop_
_entity_poly.entity_id
_entity_poly.type
_entity_poly.pdbx_seq_one_letter_code
_entity_poly.pdbx_strand_id
1 'polypeptide(L)'
;MRVSAMTSEPAPWEWEFDWHLTNRCNFFCEYCHPQIRYVLNKKHLNEPDADLVVRRFEDLGRTSLVHMSGGEPLLFPGFVELCAGLTRRNWISINTNLASPELVTRFANEVDPTRVAKIVAALHVPERDRLGLPITQYAESFRILRGAGFDVVALYVLFPPLLSRLRDDLTSLAALGVDPLRAKVFKGVYEGRRYPEAYTDAERALILENSGEYTFNRPYLDGMLAFRGQPCTAGMTSFKVTVTGEVRRCASVPTSYGNLYDGTFRPASVPEPCPAKRVLVLSQCMAYLVDPPLPVPAVPAPPRR
;
A
#
# COMPACT_ATOMS: atom_id res chain seq x y z
N MET A 1 4.84 5.91 3.27
CA MET A 1 5.55 6.80 2.37
C MET A 1 5.23 8.22 2.81
N ARG A 2 6.15 8.97 3.40
CA ARG A 2 5.91 10.40 3.47
C ARG A 2 5.72 10.85 2.03
N VAL A 3 4.50 11.19 1.65
CA VAL A 3 4.18 11.83 0.36
C VAL A 3 4.86 13.19 0.26
N SER A 4 5.50 13.61 1.34
CA SER A 4 6.18 14.89 1.52
C SER A 4 7.71 14.79 1.57
N ALA A 5 8.34 14.00 0.73
CA ALA A 5 9.81 14.05 0.64
C ALA A 5 10.32 15.22 -0.25
N MET A 6 9.45 16.13 -0.70
CA MET A 6 9.85 17.29 -1.53
C MET A 6 9.18 18.63 -1.16
N THR A 7 8.43 18.72 -0.08
CA THR A 7 7.96 20.02 0.43
C THR A 7 8.51 20.24 1.83
N SER A 8 9.02 21.42 2.10
CA SER A 8 9.58 21.87 3.39
C SER A 8 8.51 22.00 4.50
N GLU A 9 7.26 21.69 4.22
CA GLU A 9 6.17 21.77 5.19
C GLU A 9 5.98 20.43 5.90
N PRO A 10 5.74 20.45 7.23
CA PRO A 10 5.43 19.25 8.00
C PRO A 10 4.11 18.61 7.50
N ALA A 11 4.02 17.29 7.58
CA ALA A 11 2.78 16.58 7.24
C ALA A 11 1.61 17.12 8.07
N PRO A 12 0.40 17.30 7.47
CA PRO A 12 -0.75 17.85 8.18
C PRO A 12 -1.40 16.86 9.16
N TRP A 13 -0.80 15.69 9.36
CA TRP A 13 -1.23 14.66 10.30
C TRP A 13 -0.12 14.30 11.29
N GLU A 14 -0.54 13.86 12.48
CA GLU A 14 0.35 13.48 13.58
C GLU A 14 0.63 11.98 13.59
N TRP A 15 -0.36 11.15 13.18
CA TRP A 15 -0.28 9.69 13.19
C TRP A 15 -0.53 9.09 11.81
N GLU A 16 0.02 7.90 11.58
CA GLU A 16 -0.20 7.11 10.36
C GLU A 16 -0.66 5.70 10.69
N PHE A 17 -1.74 5.27 10.07
CA PHE A 17 -2.28 3.92 10.20
C PHE A 17 -2.24 3.21 8.85
N ASP A 18 -1.49 2.12 8.73
CA ASP A 18 -1.57 1.18 7.62
C ASP A 18 -2.62 0.12 7.97
N TRP A 19 -3.81 0.26 7.42
CA TRP A 19 -4.95 -0.56 7.79
C TRP A 19 -5.29 -1.61 6.73
N HIS A 20 -5.25 -2.89 7.14
CA HIS A 20 -5.81 -4.00 6.39
C HIS A 20 -7.32 -4.01 6.67
N LEU A 21 -8.10 -3.29 5.84
CA LEU A 21 -9.49 -2.95 6.08
C LEU A 21 -10.42 -4.18 5.98
N THR A 22 -10.24 -5.01 4.95
CA THR A 22 -11.09 -6.15 4.65
C THR A 22 -10.31 -7.30 4.03
N ASN A 23 -10.80 -8.53 4.24
CA ASN A 23 -10.32 -9.72 3.52
C ASN A 23 -11.13 -10.03 2.26
N ARG A 24 -12.18 -9.24 1.95
CA ARG A 24 -12.95 -9.40 0.71
C ARG A 24 -12.11 -8.92 -0.47
N CYS A 25 -12.08 -9.70 -1.54
CA CYS A 25 -11.45 -9.30 -2.79
C CYS A 25 -12.18 -9.95 -3.97
N ASN A 26 -12.43 -9.17 -5.01
CA ASN A 26 -12.98 -9.65 -6.28
C ASN A 26 -11.90 -10.20 -7.22
N PHE A 27 -10.61 -10.03 -6.85
CA PHE A 27 -9.45 -10.58 -7.55
C PHE A 27 -8.79 -11.69 -6.73
N PHE A 28 -8.07 -12.61 -7.41
CA PHE A 28 -7.29 -13.66 -6.79
C PHE A 28 -5.89 -13.75 -7.41
N CYS A 29 -5.19 -12.62 -7.42
CA CYS A 29 -3.90 -12.46 -8.07
C CYS A 29 -2.88 -13.51 -7.61
N GLU A 30 -2.18 -14.15 -8.55
CA GLU A 30 -1.14 -15.13 -8.26
C GLU A 30 -0.01 -14.54 -7.43
N TYR A 31 0.35 -13.28 -7.68
CA TYR A 31 1.38 -12.53 -6.99
C TYR A 31 0.89 -11.73 -5.76
N CYS A 32 -0.32 -11.97 -5.31
CA CYS A 32 -0.78 -11.40 -4.05
C CYS A 32 0.14 -11.84 -2.91
N HIS A 33 0.39 -10.94 -1.95
CA HIS A 33 1.23 -11.29 -0.81
C HIS A 33 0.71 -12.54 -0.11
N PRO A 34 1.55 -13.57 0.14
CA PRO A 34 1.06 -14.88 0.60
C PRO A 34 0.19 -14.84 1.86
N GLN A 35 0.51 -13.97 2.82
CA GLN A 35 -0.29 -13.81 4.04
C GLN A 35 -1.68 -13.24 3.76
N ILE A 36 -1.79 -12.30 2.80
CA ILE A 36 -3.08 -11.73 2.38
C ILE A 36 -3.84 -12.78 1.58
N ARG A 37 -3.21 -13.39 0.57
CA ARG A 37 -3.83 -14.41 -0.28
C ARG A 37 -4.41 -15.57 0.54
N TYR A 38 -3.74 -15.97 1.62
CA TYR A 38 -4.21 -17.03 2.51
C TYR A 38 -5.52 -16.69 3.21
N VAL A 39 -5.77 -15.43 3.53
CA VAL A 39 -6.96 -14.98 4.27
C VAL A 39 -8.06 -14.42 3.39
N LEU A 40 -7.78 -14.16 2.10
CA LEU A 40 -8.78 -13.62 1.17
C LEU A 40 -10.03 -14.50 1.13
N ASN A 41 -11.17 -13.84 1.27
CA ASN A 41 -12.51 -14.45 1.22
C ASN A 41 -12.71 -15.66 2.17
N LYS A 42 -11.76 -15.91 3.09
CA LYS A 42 -11.94 -16.91 4.14
C LYS A 42 -12.71 -16.29 5.29
N LYS A 43 -13.81 -16.95 5.66
CA LYS A 43 -14.75 -16.65 6.74
C LYS A 43 -14.98 -15.16 6.99
N HIS A 44 -16.23 -14.80 6.98
CA HIS A 44 -16.75 -13.50 7.37
C HIS A 44 -16.26 -13.14 8.77
N LEU A 45 -15.19 -12.39 8.84
CA LEU A 45 -14.88 -11.62 10.03
C LEU A 45 -16.01 -10.59 10.14
N ASN A 46 -16.55 -10.41 11.33
CA ASN A 46 -17.47 -9.31 11.60
C ASN A 46 -16.68 -8.01 11.35
N GLU A 47 -16.80 -7.48 10.14
CA GLU A 47 -16.24 -6.19 9.80
C GLU A 47 -16.98 -5.14 10.65
N PRO A 48 -16.29 -4.16 11.22
CA PRO A 48 -16.91 -3.16 12.05
C PRO A 48 -17.85 -2.27 11.21
N ASP A 49 -18.84 -1.71 11.85
CA ASP A 49 -19.65 -0.65 11.28
C ASP A 49 -18.79 0.60 10.97
N ALA A 50 -19.04 1.25 9.83
CA ALA A 50 -18.29 2.42 9.40
C ALA A 50 -18.33 3.56 10.41
N ASP A 51 -19.51 3.82 11.00
CA ASP A 51 -19.69 4.88 12.00
C ASP A 51 -18.95 4.57 13.29
N LEU A 52 -18.88 3.30 13.71
CA LEU A 52 -18.05 2.91 14.85
C LEU A 52 -16.59 3.28 14.60
N VAL A 53 -16.06 2.96 13.43
CA VAL A 53 -14.65 3.25 13.10
C VAL A 53 -14.41 4.76 13.07
N VAL A 54 -15.28 5.53 12.44
CA VAL A 54 -15.15 7.00 12.41
C VAL A 54 -15.07 7.54 13.83
N ARG A 55 -16.00 7.14 14.72
CA ARG A 55 -15.98 7.55 16.14
C ARG A 55 -14.66 7.15 16.82
N ARG A 56 -14.12 5.95 16.56
CA ARG A 56 -12.86 5.52 17.16
C ARG A 56 -11.67 6.39 16.73
N PHE A 57 -11.62 6.81 15.48
CA PHE A 57 -10.61 7.78 15.04
C PHE A 57 -10.81 9.17 15.65
N GLU A 58 -12.04 9.60 15.86
CA GLU A 58 -12.36 10.85 16.58
C GLU A 58 -11.91 10.80 18.05
N ASP A 59 -12.16 9.67 18.72
CA ASP A 59 -11.79 9.43 20.14
C ASP A 59 -10.26 9.48 20.35
N LEU A 60 -9.44 9.24 19.31
CA LEU A 60 -7.98 9.36 19.40
C LEU A 60 -7.52 10.80 19.65
N GLY A 61 -8.33 11.81 19.30
CA GLY A 61 -8.02 13.22 19.52
C GLY A 61 -6.82 13.72 18.71
N ARG A 62 -6.36 12.95 17.70
CA ARG A 62 -5.21 13.24 16.83
C ARG A 62 -5.62 13.24 15.38
N THR A 63 -4.99 14.09 14.57
CA THR A 63 -5.13 13.99 13.13
C THR A 63 -4.30 12.84 12.58
N SER A 64 -4.89 12.06 11.70
CA SER A 64 -4.27 10.84 11.19
C SER A 64 -4.29 10.76 9.68
N LEU A 65 -3.29 10.11 9.10
CA LEU A 65 -3.34 9.56 7.74
C LEU A 65 -3.69 8.07 7.85
N VAL A 66 -4.81 7.67 7.26
CA VAL A 66 -5.28 6.29 7.25
C VAL A 66 -5.07 5.68 5.87
N HIS A 67 -4.05 4.82 5.74
CA HIS A 67 -3.77 4.05 4.52
C HIS A 67 -4.63 2.80 4.49
N MET A 68 -5.62 2.75 3.62
CA MET A 68 -6.53 1.62 3.49
C MET A 68 -6.07 0.67 2.39
N SER A 69 -5.88 -0.58 2.78
CA SER A 69 -5.54 -1.70 1.90
C SER A 69 -6.27 -2.96 2.39
N GLY A 70 -5.86 -4.13 1.92
CA GLY A 70 -6.44 -5.39 2.38
C GLY A 70 -6.60 -6.37 1.22
N GLY A 71 -7.79 -6.96 1.07
CA GLY A 71 -8.26 -7.50 -0.18
C GLY A 71 -8.51 -6.37 -1.18
N GLU A 72 -9.77 -6.02 -1.41
CA GLU A 72 -10.16 -4.82 -2.14
C GLU A 72 -10.95 -3.89 -1.22
N PRO A 73 -10.42 -2.71 -0.85
CA PRO A 73 -11.08 -1.81 0.09
C PRO A 73 -12.49 -1.38 -0.31
N LEU A 74 -12.74 -1.18 -1.61
CA LEU A 74 -14.05 -0.80 -2.09
C LEU A 74 -15.15 -1.82 -1.74
N LEU A 75 -14.79 -3.06 -1.45
CA LEU A 75 -15.74 -4.12 -1.04
C LEU A 75 -16.04 -4.14 0.47
N PHE A 76 -15.44 -3.23 1.24
CA PHE A 76 -15.81 -3.06 2.64
C PHE A 76 -17.24 -2.47 2.73
N PRO A 77 -18.15 -3.06 3.54
CA PRO A 77 -19.51 -2.54 3.70
C PRO A 77 -19.49 -1.10 4.21
N GLY A 78 -20.11 -0.18 3.49
CA GLY A 78 -20.11 1.24 3.86
C GLY A 78 -18.78 1.96 3.60
N PHE A 79 -17.98 1.50 2.61
CA PHE A 79 -16.66 2.08 2.30
C PHE A 79 -16.71 3.57 2.01
N VAL A 80 -17.68 4.02 1.21
CA VAL A 80 -17.79 5.45 0.84
C VAL A 80 -18.17 6.27 2.05
N GLU A 81 -19.11 5.80 2.86
CA GLU A 81 -19.51 6.42 4.12
C GLU A 81 -18.35 6.51 5.12
N LEU A 82 -17.57 5.43 5.23
CA LEU A 82 -16.36 5.41 6.04
C LEU A 82 -15.37 6.49 5.59
N CYS A 83 -15.09 6.56 4.28
CA CYS A 83 -14.18 7.55 3.72
C CYS A 83 -14.69 8.98 3.94
N ALA A 84 -15.97 9.25 3.65
CA ALA A 84 -16.59 10.56 3.89
C ALA A 84 -16.56 10.93 5.38
N GLY A 85 -16.78 9.98 6.29
CA GLY A 85 -16.68 10.19 7.72
C GLY A 85 -15.27 10.51 8.18
N LEU A 86 -14.29 9.70 7.77
CA LEU A 86 -12.86 9.89 8.13
C LEU A 86 -12.31 11.22 7.62
N THR A 87 -12.65 11.62 6.39
CA THR A 87 -12.13 12.85 5.76
C THR A 87 -12.64 14.13 6.38
N ARG A 88 -13.61 14.09 7.31
CA ARG A 88 -14.01 15.28 8.09
C ARG A 88 -12.87 15.83 8.96
N ARG A 89 -12.00 14.95 9.49
CA ARG A 89 -10.91 15.33 10.41
C ARG A 89 -9.56 14.74 10.04
N ASN A 90 -9.53 13.67 9.28
CA ASN A 90 -8.33 12.90 8.94
C ASN A 90 -8.04 12.97 7.45
N TRP A 91 -6.88 12.48 7.07
CA TRP A 91 -6.51 12.18 5.68
C TRP A 91 -6.60 10.68 5.45
N ILE A 92 -6.92 10.31 4.22
CA ILE A 92 -6.92 8.91 3.81
C ILE A 92 -6.01 8.68 2.61
N SER A 93 -5.53 7.46 2.44
CA SER A 93 -5.02 6.96 1.17
C SER A 93 -5.53 5.55 0.91
N ILE A 94 -5.66 5.17 -0.35
CA ILE A 94 -6.35 3.94 -0.74
C ILE A 94 -5.52 3.17 -1.76
N ASN A 95 -5.38 1.85 -1.55
CA ASN A 95 -4.90 0.92 -2.57
C ASN A 95 -6.08 0.13 -3.11
N THR A 96 -6.45 0.32 -4.37
CA THR A 96 -7.63 -0.32 -4.98
C THR A 96 -7.33 -0.86 -6.37
N ASN A 97 -8.05 -1.89 -6.80
CA ASN A 97 -7.95 -2.43 -8.16
C ASN A 97 -8.86 -1.73 -9.18
N LEU A 98 -9.70 -0.78 -8.75
CA LEU A 98 -10.67 -0.04 -9.57
C LEU A 98 -11.64 -0.93 -10.38
N ALA A 99 -11.96 -2.13 -9.91
CA ALA A 99 -12.82 -3.05 -10.63
C ALA A 99 -14.33 -2.92 -10.29
N SER A 100 -14.72 -1.84 -9.61
CA SER A 100 -16.11 -1.55 -9.22
C SER A 100 -16.45 -0.11 -9.65
N PRO A 101 -16.78 0.15 -10.94
CA PRO A 101 -16.98 1.49 -11.48
C PRO A 101 -18.07 2.30 -10.75
N GLU A 102 -19.14 1.64 -10.30
CA GLU A 102 -20.23 2.28 -9.55
C GLU A 102 -19.72 2.84 -8.22
N LEU A 103 -18.93 2.05 -7.49
CA LEU A 103 -18.34 2.49 -6.21
C LEU A 103 -17.28 3.58 -6.43
N VAL A 104 -16.49 3.49 -7.50
CA VAL A 104 -15.54 4.54 -7.88
C VAL A 104 -16.25 5.85 -8.17
N THR A 105 -17.34 5.82 -8.96
CA THR A 105 -18.14 7.01 -9.27
C THR A 105 -18.78 7.60 -8.03
N ARG A 106 -19.34 6.75 -7.17
CA ARG A 106 -19.94 7.17 -5.91
C ARG A 106 -18.89 7.80 -4.99
N PHE A 107 -17.72 7.18 -4.83
CA PHE A 107 -16.59 7.72 -4.07
C PHE A 107 -16.15 9.10 -4.61
N ALA A 108 -16.04 9.24 -5.93
CA ALA A 108 -15.63 10.49 -6.56
C ALA A 108 -16.62 11.63 -6.30
N ASN A 109 -17.90 11.33 -6.11
CA ASN A 109 -18.94 12.32 -5.86
C ASN A 109 -19.12 12.69 -4.39
N GLU A 110 -18.82 11.76 -3.46
CA GLU A 110 -19.19 11.91 -2.04
C GLU A 110 -18.00 12.20 -1.12
N VAL A 111 -16.75 11.97 -1.57
CA VAL A 111 -15.56 12.14 -0.73
C VAL A 111 -14.78 13.39 -1.15
N ASP A 112 -14.38 14.20 -0.15
CA ASP A 112 -13.58 15.41 -0.37
C ASP A 112 -12.16 15.05 -0.87
N PRO A 113 -11.77 15.38 -2.11
CA PRO A 113 -10.46 15.05 -2.67
C PRO A 113 -9.31 15.74 -1.92
N THR A 114 -9.53 16.87 -1.25
CA THR A 114 -8.49 17.62 -0.52
C THR A 114 -7.98 16.86 0.70
N ARG A 115 -8.74 15.88 1.19
CA ARG A 115 -8.40 15.01 2.33
C ARG A 115 -7.99 13.60 1.89
N VAL A 116 -7.86 13.36 0.59
CA VAL A 116 -7.34 12.09 0.05
C VAL A 116 -5.92 12.29 -0.41
N ALA A 117 -4.97 11.89 0.43
CA ALA A 117 -3.54 12.10 0.18
C ALA A 117 -3.02 11.35 -1.06
N LYS A 118 -3.59 10.18 -1.38
CA LYS A 118 -3.22 9.39 -2.56
C LYS A 118 -4.21 8.25 -2.81
N ILE A 119 -4.51 8.01 -4.08
CA ILE A 119 -5.13 6.75 -4.54
C ILE A 119 -4.09 5.98 -5.37
N VAL A 120 -3.76 4.77 -4.95
CA VAL A 120 -2.90 3.85 -5.69
C VAL A 120 -3.80 2.85 -6.41
N ALA A 121 -3.93 3.03 -7.71
CA ALA A 121 -4.77 2.20 -8.56
C ALA A 121 -3.95 1.01 -9.09
N ALA A 122 -4.11 -0.16 -8.47
CA ALA A 122 -3.38 -1.37 -8.84
C ALA A 122 -4.02 -2.05 -10.06
N LEU A 123 -3.26 -2.13 -11.15
CA LEU A 123 -3.79 -2.57 -12.45
C LEU A 123 -4.13 -4.06 -12.49
N HIS A 124 -3.25 -4.92 -11.97
CA HIS A 124 -3.43 -6.38 -11.92
C HIS A 124 -3.77 -7.04 -13.27
N VAL A 125 -2.94 -6.79 -14.29
CA VAL A 125 -3.14 -7.25 -15.68
C VAL A 125 -3.56 -8.72 -15.80
N PRO A 126 -2.83 -9.72 -15.23
CA PRO A 126 -3.20 -11.12 -15.41
C PRO A 126 -4.60 -11.46 -14.87
N GLU A 127 -4.99 -10.80 -13.81
CA GLU A 127 -6.28 -11.07 -13.18
C GLU A 127 -7.43 -10.42 -13.98
N ARG A 128 -7.18 -9.25 -14.57
CA ARG A 128 -8.14 -8.62 -15.50
C ARG A 128 -8.30 -9.46 -16.75
N ASP A 129 -7.20 -9.94 -17.33
CA ASP A 129 -7.25 -10.83 -18.49
C ASP A 129 -8.04 -12.10 -18.18
N ARG A 130 -7.79 -12.73 -17.03
CA ARG A 130 -8.51 -13.93 -16.56
C ARG A 130 -10.01 -13.72 -16.36
N LEU A 131 -10.41 -12.54 -15.89
CA LEU A 131 -11.80 -12.18 -15.61
C LEU A 131 -12.52 -11.53 -16.80
N GLY A 132 -11.81 -11.28 -17.91
CA GLY A 132 -12.38 -10.59 -19.07
C GLY A 132 -12.72 -9.12 -18.78
N LEU A 133 -12.03 -8.49 -17.83
CA LEU A 133 -12.23 -7.07 -17.48
C LEU A 133 -11.37 -6.17 -18.37
N PRO A 134 -11.97 -5.38 -19.28
CA PRO A 134 -11.21 -4.59 -20.24
C PRO A 134 -10.39 -3.50 -19.55
N ILE A 135 -9.21 -3.24 -20.07
CA ILE A 135 -8.32 -2.17 -19.60
C ILE A 135 -8.95 -0.78 -19.74
N THR A 136 -9.87 -0.61 -20.70
CA THR A 136 -10.63 0.62 -20.89
C THR A 136 -11.53 0.95 -19.70
N GLN A 137 -12.12 -0.05 -19.04
CA GLN A 137 -12.89 0.13 -17.81
C GLN A 137 -12.01 0.66 -16.67
N TYR A 138 -10.79 0.13 -16.53
CA TYR A 138 -9.82 0.64 -15.57
C TYR A 138 -9.43 2.09 -15.87
N ALA A 139 -9.11 2.39 -17.14
CA ALA A 139 -8.75 3.73 -17.57
C ALA A 139 -9.89 4.74 -17.36
N GLU A 140 -11.14 4.32 -17.54
CA GLU A 140 -12.31 5.15 -17.27
C GLU A 140 -12.43 5.47 -15.77
N SER A 141 -12.37 4.45 -14.90
CA SER A 141 -12.37 4.62 -13.44
C SER A 141 -11.22 5.52 -12.98
N PHE A 142 -10.03 5.36 -13.55
CA PHE A 142 -8.87 6.20 -13.28
C PHE A 142 -9.13 7.67 -13.65
N ARG A 143 -9.71 7.92 -14.86
CA ARG A 143 -10.04 9.28 -15.34
C ARG A 143 -11.16 9.94 -14.52
N ILE A 144 -12.16 9.18 -14.06
CA ILE A 144 -13.23 9.69 -13.19
C ILE A 144 -12.60 10.28 -11.90
N LEU A 145 -11.73 9.52 -11.24
CA LEU A 145 -11.06 10.00 -10.03
C LEU A 145 -10.16 11.21 -10.30
N ARG A 146 -9.36 11.18 -11.37
CA ARG A 146 -8.52 12.31 -11.75
C ARG A 146 -9.35 13.56 -12.05
N GLY A 147 -10.44 13.40 -12.80
CA GLY A 147 -11.38 14.49 -13.14
C GLY A 147 -12.08 15.10 -11.93
N ALA A 148 -12.30 14.31 -10.87
CA ALA A 148 -12.84 14.77 -9.59
C ALA A 148 -11.78 15.40 -8.67
N GLY A 149 -10.53 15.55 -9.12
CA GLY A 149 -9.47 16.25 -8.38
C GLY A 149 -8.63 15.36 -7.45
N PHE A 150 -8.80 14.05 -7.48
CA PHE A 150 -7.98 13.14 -6.67
C PHE A 150 -6.56 12.97 -7.24
N ASP A 151 -5.57 12.87 -6.33
CA ASP A 151 -4.22 12.44 -6.69
C ASP A 151 -4.19 10.92 -6.87
N VAL A 152 -4.29 10.46 -8.12
CA VAL A 152 -4.33 9.03 -8.48
C VAL A 152 -3.06 8.65 -9.21
N VAL A 153 -2.47 7.53 -8.84
CA VAL A 153 -1.33 6.92 -9.51
C VAL A 153 -1.64 5.46 -9.86
N ALA A 154 -1.43 5.09 -11.11
CA ALA A 154 -1.53 3.69 -11.53
C ALA A 154 -0.33 2.89 -10.99
N LEU A 155 -0.55 1.66 -10.54
CA LEU A 155 0.49 0.77 -10.07
C LEU A 155 0.53 -0.50 -10.92
N TYR A 156 1.66 -0.73 -11.58
CA TYR A 156 1.97 -1.94 -12.33
C TYR A 156 2.94 -2.82 -11.51
N VAL A 157 2.56 -4.06 -11.21
CA VAL A 157 3.46 -5.01 -10.54
C VAL A 157 4.32 -5.70 -11.58
N LEU A 158 5.63 -5.58 -11.44
CA LEU A 158 6.64 -6.19 -12.33
C LEU A 158 6.76 -7.70 -12.04
N PHE A 159 5.63 -8.41 -12.18
CA PHE A 159 5.57 -9.86 -12.06
C PHE A 159 6.33 -10.51 -13.21
N PRO A 160 7.20 -11.52 -12.98
CA PRO A 160 8.09 -12.03 -14.01
C PRO A 160 7.44 -12.32 -15.37
N PRO A 161 6.28 -12.98 -15.47
CA PRO A 161 5.62 -13.21 -16.76
C PRO A 161 5.21 -11.93 -17.51
N LEU A 162 5.13 -10.78 -16.84
CA LEU A 162 4.71 -9.51 -17.44
C LEU A 162 5.88 -8.70 -18.00
N LEU A 163 7.13 -9.06 -17.68
CA LEU A 163 8.29 -8.26 -18.10
C LEU A 163 8.46 -8.20 -19.62
N SER A 164 8.12 -9.28 -20.33
CA SER A 164 8.20 -9.34 -21.80
C SER A 164 7.23 -8.39 -22.51
N ARG A 165 6.10 -8.05 -21.87
CA ARG A 165 5.06 -7.17 -22.43
C ARG A 165 5.05 -5.77 -21.80
N LEU A 166 5.97 -5.50 -20.86
CA LEU A 166 5.95 -4.27 -20.06
C LEU A 166 5.86 -3.00 -20.92
N ARG A 167 6.70 -2.87 -21.94
CA ARG A 167 6.73 -1.66 -22.80
C ARG A 167 5.42 -1.45 -23.55
N ASP A 168 4.83 -2.52 -24.06
CA ASP A 168 3.57 -2.48 -24.81
C ASP A 168 2.41 -2.11 -23.86
N ASP A 169 2.37 -2.69 -22.66
CA ASP A 169 1.38 -2.37 -21.64
C ASP A 169 1.50 -0.89 -21.22
N LEU A 170 2.70 -0.39 -20.94
CA LEU A 170 2.93 1.01 -20.56
C LEU A 170 2.48 1.98 -21.68
N THR A 171 2.82 1.66 -22.94
CA THR A 171 2.41 2.47 -24.11
C THR A 171 0.89 2.50 -24.25
N SER A 172 0.24 1.34 -24.12
CA SER A 172 -1.21 1.21 -24.21
C SER A 172 -1.92 1.99 -23.09
N LEU A 173 -1.42 1.92 -21.87
CA LEU A 173 -1.96 2.67 -20.73
C LEU A 173 -1.82 4.18 -20.91
N ALA A 174 -0.65 4.64 -21.35
CA ALA A 174 -0.42 6.05 -21.64
C ALA A 174 -1.37 6.57 -22.74
N ALA A 175 -1.60 5.78 -23.80
CA ALA A 175 -2.55 6.12 -24.87
C ALA A 175 -4.01 6.22 -24.36
N LEU A 176 -4.35 5.50 -23.27
CA LEU A 176 -5.65 5.60 -22.60
C LEU A 176 -5.70 6.71 -21.55
N GLY A 177 -4.66 7.52 -21.39
CA GLY A 177 -4.60 8.61 -20.42
C GLY A 177 -4.35 8.14 -18.97
N VAL A 178 -3.79 6.94 -18.78
CA VAL A 178 -3.42 6.42 -17.45
C VAL A 178 -2.01 6.90 -17.11
N ASP A 179 -1.93 8.08 -16.54
CA ASP A 179 -0.70 8.74 -16.09
C ASP A 179 -0.98 9.59 -14.83
N PRO A 180 -0.11 9.62 -13.80
CA PRO A 180 1.17 8.91 -13.70
C PRO A 180 1.05 7.40 -13.41
N LEU A 181 2.04 6.65 -13.87
CA LEU A 181 2.16 5.22 -13.62
C LEU A 181 3.46 4.89 -12.87
N ARG A 182 3.36 3.98 -11.90
CA ARG A 182 4.50 3.44 -11.13
C ARG A 182 4.63 1.95 -11.38
N ALA A 183 5.77 1.54 -11.90
CA ALA A 183 6.13 0.13 -11.97
C ALA A 183 6.84 -0.28 -10.68
N LYS A 184 6.38 -1.35 -10.03
CA LYS A 184 6.87 -1.82 -8.73
C LYS A 184 7.38 -3.25 -8.82
N VAL A 185 8.58 -3.51 -8.29
CA VAL A 185 9.16 -4.87 -8.22
C VAL A 185 8.21 -5.84 -7.53
N PHE A 186 8.10 -7.03 -8.09
CA PHE A 186 7.43 -8.15 -7.44
C PHE A 186 8.26 -8.65 -6.25
N LYS A 187 7.57 -9.00 -5.17
CA LYS A 187 8.15 -9.57 -3.95
C LYS A 187 7.41 -10.84 -3.58
N GLY A 188 8.04 -11.97 -3.78
CA GLY A 188 7.41 -13.24 -3.52
C GLY A 188 8.19 -14.41 -4.08
N VAL A 189 7.52 -15.55 -4.24
CA VAL A 189 8.08 -16.73 -4.90
C VAL A 189 7.25 -17.00 -6.15
N TYR A 190 7.93 -17.18 -7.28
CA TYR A 190 7.34 -17.60 -8.53
C TYR A 190 8.22 -18.69 -9.17
N GLU A 191 7.64 -19.80 -9.55
CA GLU A 191 8.36 -21.00 -10.10
C GLU A 191 9.56 -21.41 -9.24
N GLY A 192 9.38 -21.45 -7.91
CA GLY A 192 10.43 -21.81 -6.96
C GLY A 192 11.54 -20.78 -6.76
N ARG A 193 11.55 -19.68 -7.51
CA ARG A 193 12.53 -18.60 -7.42
C ARG A 193 12.03 -17.45 -6.56
N ARG A 194 12.91 -16.92 -5.70
CA ARG A 194 12.56 -15.79 -4.82
C ARG A 194 12.88 -14.46 -5.49
N TYR A 195 11.93 -13.57 -5.51
CA TYR A 195 12.02 -12.21 -6.02
C TYR A 195 11.99 -11.18 -4.88
N PRO A 196 12.71 -10.06 -5.05
CA PRO A 196 13.37 -9.54 -6.25
C PRO A 196 14.76 -10.12 -6.55
N GLU A 197 15.30 -11.01 -5.70
CA GLU A 197 16.66 -11.52 -5.83
C GLU A 197 16.88 -12.32 -7.14
N ALA A 198 15.84 -12.96 -7.65
CA ALA A 198 15.91 -13.83 -8.84
C ALA A 198 15.81 -13.10 -10.18
N TYR A 199 15.57 -11.79 -10.20
CA TYR A 199 15.64 -11.04 -11.46
C TYR A 199 17.04 -11.09 -12.04
N THR A 200 17.14 -11.37 -13.34
CA THR A 200 18.39 -11.29 -14.12
C THR A 200 18.87 -9.84 -14.24
N ASP A 201 20.13 -9.63 -14.63
CA ASP A 201 20.67 -8.28 -14.81
C ASP A 201 19.90 -7.50 -15.89
N ALA A 202 19.49 -8.17 -16.97
CA ALA A 202 18.67 -7.55 -18.02
C ALA A 202 17.28 -7.12 -17.50
N GLU A 203 16.63 -7.97 -16.70
CA GLU A 203 15.35 -7.62 -16.07
C GLU A 203 15.50 -6.49 -15.06
N ARG A 204 16.56 -6.49 -14.26
CA ARG A 204 16.88 -5.40 -13.31
C ARG A 204 17.09 -4.08 -14.04
N ALA A 205 17.81 -4.08 -15.16
CA ALA A 205 17.99 -2.89 -16.00
C ALA A 205 16.66 -2.39 -16.55
N LEU A 206 15.82 -3.27 -17.10
CA LEU A 206 14.48 -2.95 -17.60
C LEU A 206 13.59 -2.37 -16.50
N ILE A 207 13.61 -2.93 -15.30
CA ILE A 207 12.87 -2.46 -14.14
C ILE A 207 13.29 -1.04 -13.76
N LEU A 208 14.58 -0.78 -13.67
CA LEU A 208 15.11 0.53 -13.29
C LEU A 208 14.84 1.61 -14.35
N GLU A 209 14.93 1.25 -15.64
CA GLU A 209 14.57 2.13 -16.76
C GLU A 209 13.09 2.58 -16.67
N ASN A 210 12.19 1.69 -16.23
CA ASN A 210 10.75 1.94 -16.19
C ASN A 210 10.21 2.26 -14.79
N SER A 211 11.09 2.51 -13.81
CA SER A 211 10.67 2.83 -12.43
C SER A 211 10.03 4.21 -12.29
N GLY A 212 10.30 5.14 -13.20
CA GLY A 212 9.85 6.51 -13.12
C GLY A 212 10.22 7.13 -11.76
N GLU A 213 9.29 7.81 -11.14
CA GLU A 213 9.45 8.41 -9.80
C GLU A 213 9.44 7.38 -8.64
N TYR A 214 9.23 6.10 -8.92
CA TYR A 214 9.20 5.08 -7.87
C TYR A 214 10.60 4.66 -7.43
N THR A 215 11.20 5.44 -6.55
CA THR A 215 12.59 5.30 -6.09
C THR A 215 12.88 4.02 -5.29
N PHE A 216 11.86 3.30 -4.81
CA PHE A 216 12.04 2.11 -3.97
C PHE A 216 12.42 0.84 -4.73
N ASN A 217 12.31 0.79 -6.07
CA ASN A 217 12.73 -0.40 -6.82
C ASN A 217 14.22 -0.70 -6.61
N ARG A 218 15.10 0.31 -6.70
CA ARG A 218 16.54 0.13 -6.50
C ARG A 218 16.89 -0.45 -5.14
N PRO A 219 16.45 0.13 -4.00
CA PRO A 219 16.69 -0.45 -2.68
C PRO A 219 16.20 -1.90 -2.53
N TYR A 220 15.06 -2.25 -3.12
CA TYR A 220 14.59 -3.64 -3.12
C TYR A 220 15.50 -4.57 -3.92
N LEU A 221 15.92 -4.15 -5.11
CA LEU A 221 16.83 -4.91 -5.98
C LEU A 221 18.21 -5.06 -5.34
N ASP A 222 18.67 -4.06 -4.59
CA ASP A 222 19.97 -4.07 -3.90
C ASP A 222 19.91 -4.80 -2.54
N GLY A 223 18.75 -5.33 -2.15
CA GLY A 223 18.59 -6.11 -0.91
C GLY A 223 18.64 -5.29 0.38
N MET A 224 18.43 -3.98 0.32
CA MET A 224 18.45 -3.07 1.47
C MET A 224 17.23 -3.24 2.37
N LEU A 225 17.20 -4.32 3.17
CA LEU A 225 16.03 -4.73 3.95
C LEU A 225 16.32 -4.91 5.45
N ALA A 226 17.48 -4.44 5.94
CA ALA A 226 17.92 -4.64 7.32
C ALA A 226 18.03 -3.31 8.08
N PHE A 227 17.16 -3.12 9.07
CA PHE A 227 17.15 -1.92 9.95
C PHE A 227 17.23 -2.28 11.43
N ARG A 228 17.71 -3.50 11.74
CA ARG A 228 17.78 -3.97 13.11
C ARG A 228 18.63 -3.04 13.97
N GLY A 229 18.09 -2.67 15.14
CA GLY A 229 18.76 -1.80 16.12
C GLY A 229 18.57 -0.30 15.85
N GLN A 230 18.05 0.09 14.68
CA GLN A 230 17.83 1.52 14.38
C GLN A 230 16.58 2.04 15.10
N PRO A 231 16.63 3.24 15.71
CA PRO A 231 15.46 3.87 16.32
C PRO A 231 14.34 4.06 15.30
N CYS A 232 13.11 3.70 15.69
CA CYS A 232 11.96 3.71 14.79
C CYS A 232 10.71 4.19 15.52
N THR A 233 9.94 5.08 14.89
CA THR A 233 8.69 5.63 15.42
C THR A 233 7.48 4.69 15.24
N ALA A 234 7.66 3.54 14.59
CA ALA A 234 6.60 2.55 14.48
C ALA A 234 6.19 2.04 15.88
N GLY A 235 4.88 2.07 16.15
CA GLY A 235 4.30 1.83 17.47
C GLY A 235 4.10 3.10 18.30
N MET A 236 4.70 4.23 17.91
CA MET A 236 4.55 5.54 18.55
C MET A 236 3.67 6.49 17.73
N THR A 237 4.01 6.67 16.45
CA THR A 237 3.29 7.57 15.52
C THR A 237 2.82 6.86 14.25
N SER A 238 3.24 5.61 14.04
CA SER A 238 2.91 4.82 12.86
C SER A 238 2.54 3.40 13.26
N PHE A 239 1.44 2.89 12.73
CA PHE A 239 0.81 1.66 13.21
C PHE A 239 0.33 0.78 12.06
N LYS A 240 0.29 -0.54 12.27
CA LYS A 240 -0.43 -1.48 11.42
C LYS A 240 -1.73 -1.90 12.10
N VAL A 241 -2.86 -1.71 11.43
CA VAL A 241 -4.16 -2.20 11.90
C VAL A 241 -4.57 -3.42 11.10
N THR A 242 -4.97 -4.48 11.79
CA THR A 242 -5.50 -5.70 11.17
C THR A 242 -7.00 -5.56 10.89
N VAL A 243 -7.55 -6.48 10.11
CA VAL A 243 -8.99 -6.54 9.82
C VAL A 243 -9.87 -6.68 11.10
N THR A 244 -9.31 -7.22 12.18
CA THR A 244 -9.98 -7.36 13.48
C THR A 244 -9.79 -6.15 14.40
N GLY A 245 -9.16 -5.08 13.91
CA GLY A 245 -8.89 -3.87 14.69
C GLY A 245 -7.66 -3.94 15.59
N GLU A 246 -6.97 -5.07 15.67
CA GLU A 246 -5.72 -5.17 16.43
C GLU A 246 -4.69 -4.19 15.86
N VAL A 247 -4.15 -3.33 16.73
CA VAL A 247 -3.11 -2.36 16.36
C VAL A 247 -1.75 -2.94 16.70
N ARG A 248 -0.91 -3.09 15.68
CA ARG A 248 0.44 -3.62 15.79
C ARG A 248 1.48 -2.55 15.50
N ARG A 249 2.70 -2.80 15.96
CA ARG A 249 3.83 -1.91 15.72
C ARG A 249 4.02 -1.60 14.22
N CYS A 250 4.16 -2.64 13.41
CA CYS A 250 4.25 -2.54 11.94
C CYS A 250 4.02 -3.91 11.29
N ALA A 251 4.07 -3.99 9.96
CA ALA A 251 3.92 -5.24 9.21
C ALA A 251 5.00 -6.29 9.53
N SER A 252 6.21 -5.86 9.95
CA SER A 252 7.36 -6.75 10.23
C SER A 252 7.50 -7.11 11.71
N VAL A 253 6.82 -6.37 12.61
CA VAL A 253 6.92 -6.56 14.08
C VAL A 253 5.51 -6.61 14.65
N PRO A 254 5.01 -7.80 15.02
CA PRO A 254 3.61 -8.00 15.39
C PRO A 254 3.29 -7.65 16.86
N THR A 255 4.16 -6.90 17.55
CA THR A 255 3.87 -6.42 18.91
C THR A 255 2.55 -5.65 18.89
N SER A 256 1.60 -6.06 19.74
CA SER A 256 0.28 -5.47 19.86
C SER A 256 0.26 -4.29 20.81
N TYR A 257 -0.48 -3.25 20.45
CA TYR A 257 -0.75 -2.05 21.24
C TYR A 257 -2.25 -1.92 21.60
N GLY A 258 -2.98 -3.03 21.61
CA GLY A 258 -4.42 -3.09 21.86
C GLY A 258 -5.24 -3.13 20.58
N ASN A 259 -6.48 -2.69 20.65
CA ASN A 259 -7.42 -2.77 19.55
C ASN A 259 -8.13 -1.42 19.34
N LEU A 260 -8.24 -1.02 18.07
CA LEU A 260 -8.87 0.22 17.67
C LEU A 260 -10.41 0.17 17.89
N TYR A 261 -11.03 -0.97 17.57
CA TYR A 261 -12.49 -1.09 17.58
C TYR A 261 -13.09 -1.12 18.99
N ASP A 262 -12.39 -1.71 19.97
CA ASP A 262 -12.83 -1.75 21.37
C ASP A 262 -12.30 -0.57 22.22
N GLY A 263 -11.43 0.27 21.64
CA GLY A 263 -10.89 1.47 22.32
C GLY A 263 -9.74 1.15 23.28
N THR A 264 -9.18 -0.06 23.27
CA THR A 264 -8.05 -0.43 24.12
C THR A 264 -6.68 -0.04 23.54
N PHE A 265 -6.64 0.53 22.34
CA PHE A 265 -5.42 0.98 21.72
C PHE A 265 -4.65 2.00 22.56
N ARG A 266 -3.36 1.74 22.81
CA ARG A 266 -2.43 2.64 23.50
C ARG A 266 -1.08 2.61 22.80
N PRO A 267 -0.59 3.73 22.21
CA PRO A 267 0.71 3.78 21.53
C PRO A 267 1.88 3.73 22.52
N ALA A 268 3.07 3.40 22.01
CA ALA A 268 4.31 3.63 22.73
C ALA A 268 4.56 5.14 22.93
N SER A 269 5.25 5.50 24.00
CA SER A 269 5.55 6.91 24.33
C SER A 269 6.88 7.41 23.76
N VAL A 270 7.74 6.49 23.33
CA VAL A 270 9.11 6.77 22.82
C VAL A 270 9.42 5.88 21.62
N PRO A 271 10.32 6.34 20.72
CA PRO A 271 10.83 5.49 19.66
C PRO A 271 11.56 4.27 20.22
N GLU A 272 11.38 3.11 19.61
CA GLU A 272 12.03 1.87 20.03
C GLU A 272 12.96 1.35 18.92
N PRO A 273 14.09 0.68 19.26
CA PRO A 273 14.92 0.04 18.25
C PRO A 273 14.14 -0.99 17.45
N CYS A 274 14.40 -1.05 16.12
CA CYS A 274 13.77 -2.03 15.25
C CYS A 274 14.32 -3.44 15.56
N PRO A 275 13.50 -4.42 15.97
CA PRO A 275 13.96 -5.79 16.24
C PRO A 275 14.03 -6.66 14.99
N ALA A 276 13.46 -6.21 13.86
CA ALA A 276 13.31 -7.03 12.66
C ALA A 276 14.65 -7.30 11.98
N LYS A 277 14.93 -8.56 11.69
CA LYS A 277 16.10 -8.96 10.89
C LYS A 277 15.96 -8.57 9.42
N ARG A 278 14.73 -8.54 8.92
CA ARG A 278 14.37 -8.16 7.56
C ARG A 278 12.99 -7.52 7.57
N VAL A 279 12.81 -6.45 6.82
CA VAL A 279 11.52 -5.74 6.74
C VAL A 279 10.70 -6.19 5.54
N LEU A 280 9.37 -6.21 5.71
CA LEU A 280 8.43 -6.63 4.67
C LEU A 280 8.06 -5.47 3.73
N VAL A 281 7.98 -4.25 4.26
CA VAL A 281 7.56 -3.05 3.52
C VAL A 281 8.60 -1.96 3.69
N LEU A 282 9.56 -1.90 2.77
CA LEU A 282 10.70 -0.98 2.82
C LEU A 282 10.26 0.49 2.87
N SER A 283 9.28 0.88 2.06
CA SER A 283 8.80 2.27 2.01
C SER A 283 8.27 2.75 3.37
N GLN A 284 7.54 1.90 4.10
CA GLN A 284 7.07 2.20 5.44
C GLN A 284 8.24 2.30 6.43
N CYS A 285 9.14 1.30 6.40
CA CYS A 285 10.28 1.28 7.30
C CYS A 285 11.18 2.50 7.12
N MET A 286 11.46 2.90 5.89
CA MET A 286 12.26 4.10 5.59
C MET A 286 11.58 5.39 6.09
N ALA A 287 10.25 5.45 6.05
CA ALA A 287 9.50 6.61 6.54
C ALA A 287 9.48 6.72 8.07
N TYR A 288 9.63 5.62 8.79
CA TYR A 288 9.48 5.56 10.25
C TYR A 288 10.79 5.52 11.02
N LEU A 289 11.93 5.46 10.34
CA LEU A 289 13.23 5.57 11.00
C LEU A 289 13.46 7.01 11.49
N VAL A 290 13.96 7.13 12.70
CA VAL A 290 14.53 8.37 13.21
C VAL A 290 15.91 8.51 12.55
N ASP A 291 16.12 9.57 11.77
CA ASP A 291 17.32 9.78 10.96
C ASP A 291 17.64 8.58 10.05
N PRO A 292 16.90 8.38 8.94
CA PRO A 292 17.13 7.26 8.05
C PRO A 292 18.58 7.24 7.57
N PRO A 293 19.30 6.11 7.73
CA PRO A 293 20.67 6.02 7.27
C PRO A 293 20.71 6.22 5.76
N LEU A 294 21.78 6.85 5.29
CA LEU A 294 22.13 6.79 3.87
C LEU A 294 22.18 5.32 3.44
N PRO A 295 21.73 4.99 2.24
CA PRO A 295 21.69 3.61 1.78
C PRO A 295 23.05 2.95 1.94
N VAL A 296 23.12 1.94 2.82
CA VAL A 296 24.32 1.11 2.98
C VAL A 296 24.34 0.13 1.80
N PRO A 297 25.44 0.07 1.03
CA PRO A 297 25.58 -0.91 -0.03
C PRO A 297 25.36 -2.33 0.49
N ALA A 298 24.71 -3.17 -0.30
CA ALA A 298 24.50 -4.56 0.06
C ALA A 298 25.84 -5.26 0.35
N VAL A 299 25.92 -5.93 1.49
CA VAL A 299 27.01 -6.86 1.76
C VAL A 299 26.92 -7.98 0.72
N PRO A 300 27.99 -8.26 -0.06
CA PRO A 300 27.96 -9.35 -1.03
C PRO A 300 27.56 -10.66 -0.34
N ALA A 301 26.70 -11.44 -1.00
CA ALA A 301 26.35 -12.76 -0.49
C ALA A 301 27.63 -13.61 -0.36
N PRO A 302 27.79 -14.39 0.71
CA PRO A 302 28.93 -15.28 0.86
C PRO A 302 28.95 -16.27 -0.30
N PRO A 303 30.12 -16.65 -0.80
CA PRO A 303 30.22 -17.61 -1.91
C PRO A 303 29.53 -18.92 -1.53
N ARG A 304 28.73 -19.45 -2.43
CA ARG A 304 28.10 -20.76 -2.29
C ARG A 304 29.20 -21.82 -2.20
N ARG A 305 29.23 -22.57 -1.11
CA ARG A 305 30.00 -23.80 -1.00
C ARG A 305 29.26 -24.96 -1.65
#